data_437788973282a854365cda8e12d58b9d
#
_entry.id   437788973282a854365cda8e12d58b9d
#
_cell.length_a   1.000
_cell.length_b   1.000
_cell.length_c   1.000
_cell.angle_alpha   90.00
_cell.angle_beta   90.00
_cell.angle_gamma   90.00
#
_symmetry.space_group_name_H-M   'P 1'
#
loop_
_entity.id
_entity.type
_entity.pdbx_description
1 polymer ?
#
loop_
_entity_poly.entity_id
_entity_poly.type
_entity_poly.pdbx_seq_one_letter_code
_entity_poly.pdbx_strand_id
1 'polypeptide(L)'
;MKVLIDSRFRDTGTIDEYSYVLPHAIKKVREIRLLESTFPNSIYQIDQAWNGFAFTEDPDGTPDEQAIDITPGNYTGAQLATEIETQLNSDMTGNDYTVTYSSKTNKFTTTKGSGEWSYDTGLSEEMQKILGLPIEGSGTQSTNYEHPDQMDLSYPRYLYLDINTGSTNTNDVMTNDDAHSFVIKLGDDPYNLETTNSLADYLQVENNNHVDVKVLNIKIRLPSVTTSRTPNFNGIDHQILLELL
;
A
#
# COMPACT_ATOMS: atom_id res chain seq x y z
N MET A 1 -30.97 4.09 6.69
CA MET A 1 -31.15 2.87 5.84
C MET A 1 -29.84 2.14 5.71
N LYS A 2 -29.81 0.79 5.80
CA LYS A 2 -28.56 0.02 5.63
C LYS A 2 -28.40 -0.42 4.19
N VAL A 3 -27.19 -0.33 3.66
CA VAL A 3 -26.81 -0.70 2.30
C VAL A 3 -25.56 -1.57 2.37
N LEU A 4 -25.63 -2.79 1.86
CA LEU A 4 -24.47 -3.65 1.64
C LEU A 4 -23.96 -3.41 0.22
N ILE A 5 -22.72 -2.99 0.12
CA ILE A 5 -21.98 -2.83 -1.12
C ILE A 5 -21.05 -4.04 -1.24
N ASP A 6 -21.12 -4.75 -2.35
CA ASP A 6 -20.24 -5.85 -2.69
C ASP A 6 -19.55 -5.50 -3.99
N SER A 7 -18.22 -5.48 -4.00
CA SER A 7 -17.43 -5.05 -5.17
C SER A 7 -17.67 -5.90 -6.42
N ARG A 8 -18.22 -7.12 -6.27
CA ARG A 8 -18.64 -7.98 -7.39
C ARG A 8 -19.78 -7.39 -8.20
N PHE A 9 -20.63 -6.56 -7.58
CA PHE A 9 -21.79 -5.94 -8.21
C PHE A 9 -21.58 -4.46 -8.50
N ARG A 10 -20.32 -4.04 -8.70
CA ARG A 10 -20.00 -2.69 -9.17
C ARG A 10 -20.54 -2.47 -10.57
N ASP A 11 -21.04 -1.26 -10.85
CA ASP A 11 -21.56 -0.92 -12.16
C ASP A 11 -20.43 -0.56 -13.14
N THR A 12 -19.43 0.19 -12.68
CA THR A 12 -18.28 0.60 -13.49
C THR A 12 -17.04 0.72 -12.61
N GLY A 13 -15.87 0.67 -13.23
CA GLY A 13 -14.58 0.87 -12.57
C GLY A 13 -13.84 -0.42 -12.22
N THR A 14 -12.77 -0.27 -11.47
CA THR A 14 -11.90 -1.34 -10.97
C THR A 14 -12.33 -1.78 -9.56
N ILE A 15 -11.67 -2.78 -8.98
CA ILE A 15 -12.02 -3.26 -7.63
C ILE A 15 -11.66 -2.26 -6.54
N ASP A 16 -10.72 -1.37 -6.79
CA ASP A 16 -10.21 -0.34 -5.89
C ASP A 16 -10.85 1.04 -6.11
N GLU A 17 -11.42 1.29 -7.31
CA GLU A 17 -12.11 2.54 -7.63
C GLU A 17 -13.32 2.25 -8.55
N TYR A 18 -14.54 2.36 -8.02
CA TYR A 18 -15.75 1.97 -8.74
C TYR A 18 -16.99 2.78 -8.33
N SER A 19 -17.99 2.71 -9.21
CA SER A 19 -19.34 3.21 -8.92
C SER A 19 -20.26 2.05 -8.59
N TYR A 20 -21.15 2.27 -7.62
CA TYR A 20 -22.20 1.36 -7.22
C TYR A 20 -23.56 2.05 -7.29
N VAL A 21 -24.44 1.56 -8.16
CA VAL A 21 -25.78 2.15 -8.37
C VAL A 21 -26.80 1.46 -7.47
N LEU A 22 -27.41 2.23 -6.60
CA LEU A 22 -28.45 1.73 -5.71
C LEU A 22 -29.73 1.37 -6.53
N PRO A 23 -30.48 0.32 -6.16
CA PRO A 23 -31.75 -0.03 -6.82
C PRO A 23 -32.74 1.13 -6.82
N HIS A 24 -32.82 1.86 -5.71
CA HIS A 24 -33.63 3.06 -5.56
C HIS A 24 -32.83 4.18 -4.95
N ALA A 25 -33.12 5.43 -5.34
CA ALA A 25 -32.50 6.58 -4.70
C ALA A 25 -32.97 6.70 -3.23
N ILE A 26 -31.99 6.84 -2.32
CA ILE A 26 -32.26 7.14 -0.91
C ILE A 26 -32.36 8.65 -0.78
N LYS A 27 -33.51 9.10 -0.28
CA LYS A 27 -33.84 10.53 -0.22
C LYS A 27 -33.36 11.16 1.07
N LYS A 28 -32.90 12.41 0.96
CA LYS A 28 -32.60 13.28 2.09
C LYS A 28 -31.54 12.71 3.03
N VAL A 29 -30.49 12.12 2.48
CA VAL A 29 -29.33 11.64 3.25
C VAL A 29 -28.56 12.83 3.80
N ARG A 30 -28.24 12.80 5.10
CA ARG A 30 -27.44 13.80 5.80
C ARG A 30 -26.10 13.24 6.26
N GLU A 31 -26.03 11.94 6.43
CA GLU A 31 -24.89 11.29 7.03
C GLU A 31 -24.72 9.88 6.46
N ILE A 32 -23.48 9.48 6.24
CA ILE A 32 -23.12 8.12 5.89
C ILE A 32 -22.23 7.58 7.00
N ARG A 33 -22.61 6.43 7.56
CA ARG A 33 -21.82 5.70 8.56
C ARG A 33 -21.28 4.42 7.96
N LEU A 34 -20.01 4.14 8.21
CA LEU A 34 -19.46 2.82 8.00
C LEU A 34 -19.82 1.95 9.21
N LEU A 35 -20.62 0.91 8.99
CA LEU A 35 -20.99 -0.03 10.05
C LEU A 35 -20.00 -1.19 10.10
N GLU A 36 -19.63 -1.72 8.94
CA GLU A 36 -18.76 -2.87 8.82
C GLU A 36 -18.08 -2.84 7.46
N SER A 37 -16.87 -3.33 7.41
CA SER A 37 -16.16 -3.58 6.15
C SER A 37 -15.40 -4.89 6.23
N THR A 38 -15.39 -5.63 5.12
CA THR A 38 -14.64 -6.85 4.99
C THR A 38 -13.73 -6.72 3.77
N PHE A 39 -12.43 -6.61 4.03
CA PHE A 39 -11.41 -6.49 3.00
C PHE A 39 -10.50 -7.73 3.02
N PRO A 40 -10.12 -8.26 1.84
CA PRO A 40 -9.11 -9.29 1.77
C PRO A 40 -7.74 -8.67 2.09
N ASN A 41 -7.01 -9.26 3.02
CA ASN A 41 -5.60 -8.92 3.22
C ASN A 41 -4.74 -9.65 2.18
N SER A 42 -5.04 -9.38 0.91
CA SER A 42 -4.38 -9.98 -0.26
C SER A 42 -3.36 -9.04 -0.91
N ILE A 43 -3.18 -7.86 -0.35
CA ILE A 43 -2.21 -6.87 -0.82
C ILE A 43 -0.82 -7.38 -0.45
N TYR A 44 0.07 -7.44 -1.43
CA TYR A 44 1.44 -7.86 -1.19
C TYR A 44 2.21 -6.81 -0.37
N GLN A 45 3.03 -7.30 0.54
CA GLN A 45 3.99 -6.47 1.29
C GLN A 45 4.95 -5.76 0.34
N ILE A 46 5.38 -6.45 -0.71
CA ILE A 46 6.13 -5.89 -1.83
C ILE A 46 5.22 -5.96 -3.06
N ASP A 47 4.74 -4.80 -3.50
CA ASP A 47 3.90 -4.67 -4.69
C ASP A 47 4.72 -4.09 -5.84
N GLN A 48 4.29 -4.35 -7.07
CA GLN A 48 4.97 -3.86 -8.28
C GLN A 48 5.14 -2.33 -8.31
N ALA A 49 4.34 -1.59 -7.54
CA ALA A 49 4.43 -0.14 -7.46
C ALA A 49 5.61 0.36 -6.58
N TRP A 50 6.21 -0.51 -5.76
CA TRP A 50 7.33 -0.19 -4.87
C TRP A 50 8.29 -1.36 -4.65
N ASN A 51 8.53 -2.18 -5.65
CA ASN A 51 9.40 -3.35 -5.56
C ASN A 51 10.86 -3.09 -5.95
N GLY A 52 11.17 -1.89 -6.47
CA GLY A 52 12.48 -1.58 -7.01
C GLY A 52 13.35 -0.72 -6.11
N PHE A 53 14.66 -0.91 -6.24
CA PHE A 53 15.68 -0.03 -5.68
C PHE A 53 16.87 0.09 -6.64
N ALA A 54 17.60 1.22 -6.54
CA ALA A 54 18.81 1.42 -7.32
C ALA A 54 20.04 0.93 -6.54
N PHE A 55 20.98 0.33 -7.26
CA PHE A 55 22.20 -0.24 -6.72
C PHE A 55 23.35 -0.02 -7.68
N THR A 56 24.52 0.33 -7.16
CA THR A 56 25.69 0.64 -7.97
C THR A 56 26.89 -0.21 -7.56
N GLU A 57 27.56 -0.83 -8.52
CA GLU A 57 28.91 -1.38 -8.36
C GLU A 57 29.96 -0.37 -8.76
N ASP A 58 31.11 -0.40 -8.09
CA ASP A 58 32.28 0.45 -8.33
C ASP A 58 31.92 1.95 -8.44
N PRO A 59 31.19 2.51 -7.44
CA PRO A 59 30.66 3.88 -7.52
C PRO A 59 31.75 4.95 -7.68
N ASP A 60 32.97 4.67 -7.22
CA ASP A 60 34.12 5.58 -7.31
C ASP A 60 35.00 5.35 -8.54
N GLY A 61 34.77 4.27 -9.31
CA GLY A 61 35.55 3.91 -10.49
C GLY A 61 34.77 4.09 -11.79
N THR A 62 34.29 2.98 -12.37
CA THR A 62 33.42 2.99 -13.54
C THR A 62 32.06 2.45 -13.08
N PRO A 63 31.15 3.34 -12.65
CA PRO A 63 29.89 2.91 -12.02
C PRO A 63 29.04 2.04 -12.96
N ASP A 64 28.60 0.89 -12.46
CA ASP A 64 27.56 0.05 -13.06
C ASP A 64 26.29 0.17 -12.19
N GLU A 65 25.42 1.09 -12.57
CA GLU A 65 24.16 1.39 -11.88
C GLU A 65 23.03 0.58 -12.48
N GLN A 66 22.33 -0.18 -11.65
CA GLN A 66 21.19 -1.00 -12.03
C GLN A 66 19.97 -0.71 -11.15
N ALA A 67 18.78 -0.82 -11.76
CA ALA A 67 17.54 -0.91 -11.04
C ALA A 67 17.27 -2.38 -10.69
N ILE A 68 17.21 -2.68 -9.43
CA ILE A 68 16.98 -4.04 -8.92
C ILE A 68 15.50 -4.17 -8.53
N ASP A 69 14.79 -5.12 -9.13
CA ASP A 69 13.38 -5.36 -8.87
C ASP A 69 13.17 -6.65 -8.07
N ILE A 70 12.58 -6.52 -6.89
CA ILE A 70 12.14 -7.65 -6.08
C ILE A 70 10.83 -8.20 -6.65
N THR A 71 10.70 -9.51 -6.76
CA THR A 71 9.45 -10.13 -7.19
C THR A 71 8.30 -9.76 -6.24
N PRO A 72 7.18 -9.22 -6.73
CA PRO A 72 6.04 -8.88 -5.86
C PRO A 72 5.53 -10.08 -5.08
N GLY A 73 5.29 -9.89 -3.77
CA GLY A 73 4.84 -10.98 -2.89
C GLY A 73 4.87 -10.65 -1.41
N ASN A 74 4.57 -11.67 -0.61
CA ASN A 74 4.69 -11.65 0.85
C ASN A 74 5.90 -12.48 1.27
N TYR A 75 6.74 -11.92 2.10
CA TYR A 75 8.02 -12.48 2.49
C TYR A 75 8.19 -12.57 4.00
N THR A 76 8.87 -13.58 4.46
CA THR A 76 9.61 -13.51 5.73
C THR A 76 10.95 -12.82 5.51
N GLY A 77 11.58 -12.30 6.56
CA GLY A 77 12.89 -11.66 6.42
C GLY A 77 13.95 -12.55 5.76
N ALA A 78 13.94 -13.85 6.07
CA ALA A 78 14.87 -14.81 5.45
C ALA A 78 14.58 -15.03 3.95
N GLN A 79 13.30 -15.10 3.55
CA GLN A 79 12.90 -15.23 2.14
C GLN A 79 13.27 -13.95 1.36
N LEU A 80 13.05 -12.77 1.95
CA LEU A 80 13.42 -11.52 1.33
C LEU A 80 14.93 -11.38 1.17
N ALA A 81 15.73 -11.79 2.16
CA ALA A 81 17.18 -11.83 2.03
C ALA A 81 17.63 -12.69 0.84
N THR A 82 17.05 -13.87 0.68
CA THR A 82 17.35 -14.76 -0.46
C THR A 82 16.93 -14.15 -1.79
N GLU A 83 15.79 -13.48 -1.83
CA GLU A 83 15.32 -12.80 -3.06
C GLU A 83 16.23 -11.64 -3.44
N ILE A 84 16.60 -10.77 -2.49
CA ILE A 84 17.53 -9.66 -2.73
C ILE A 84 18.87 -10.20 -3.25
N GLU A 85 19.44 -11.24 -2.62
CA GLU A 85 20.67 -11.89 -3.05
C GLU A 85 20.55 -12.41 -4.50
N THR A 86 19.41 -13.04 -4.81
CA THR A 86 19.15 -13.60 -6.14
C THR A 86 19.12 -12.49 -7.21
N GLN A 87 18.41 -11.40 -6.94
CA GLN A 87 18.30 -10.29 -7.89
C GLN A 87 19.63 -9.56 -8.04
N LEU A 88 20.35 -9.27 -6.96
CA LEU A 88 21.68 -8.67 -7.02
C LEU A 88 22.65 -9.52 -7.87
N ASN A 89 22.67 -10.84 -7.63
CA ASN A 89 23.55 -11.73 -8.40
C ASN A 89 23.08 -11.97 -9.84
N SER A 90 21.83 -11.68 -10.17
CA SER A 90 21.32 -11.74 -11.55
C SER A 90 21.66 -10.49 -12.35
N ASP A 91 21.53 -9.32 -11.73
CA ASP A 91 21.49 -8.04 -12.44
C ASP A 91 22.86 -7.31 -12.39
N MET A 92 23.67 -7.60 -11.36
CA MET A 92 24.98 -7.00 -11.20
C MET A 92 26.09 -7.88 -11.81
N THR A 93 27.15 -7.24 -12.28
CA THR A 93 28.26 -7.91 -12.99
C THR A 93 29.11 -8.79 -12.07
N GLY A 94 29.22 -8.42 -10.79
CA GLY A 94 30.11 -9.08 -9.81
C GLY A 94 29.68 -10.48 -9.40
N ASN A 95 28.38 -10.78 -9.36
CA ASN A 95 27.78 -12.08 -9.00
C ASN A 95 28.29 -12.71 -7.69
N ASP A 96 28.75 -11.92 -6.72
CA ASP A 96 29.37 -12.39 -5.48
C ASP A 96 28.73 -11.78 -4.22
N TYR A 97 27.45 -11.38 -4.34
CA TYR A 97 26.69 -10.85 -3.23
C TYR A 97 26.12 -11.95 -2.34
N THR A 98 26.14 -11.69 -1.05
CA THR A 98 25.44 -12.48 -0.04
C THR A 98 24.61 -11.55 0.83
N VAL A 99 23.33 -11.88 0.98
CA VAL A 99 22.40 -11.13 1.83
C VAL A 99 21.88 -12.02 2.95
N THR A 100 22.12 -11.63 4.17
CA THR A 100 21.68 -12.38 5.34
C THR A 100 20.67 -11.59 6.17
N TYR A 101 19.77 -12.31 6.81
CA TYR A 101 18.77 -11.75 7.73
C TYR A 101 19.02 -12.26 9.15
N SER A 102 19.06 -11.34 10.11
CA SER A 102 19.15 -11.65 11.54
C SER A 102 17.77 -11.56 12.20
N SER A 103 17.18 -12.68 12.56
CA SER A 103 15.92 -12.70 13.32
C SER A 103 16.04 -12.10 14.73
N LYS A 104 17.27 -11.97 15.25
CA LYS A 104 17.53 -11.35 16.56
C LYS A 104 17.46 -9.83 16.54
N THR A 105 17.99 -9.23 15.47
CA THR A 105 18.03 -7.75 15.31
C THR A 105 16.99 -7.23 14.34
N ASN A 106 16.35 -8.13 13.59
CA ASN A 106 15.42 -7.80 12.49
C ASN A 106 16.07 -6.94 11.40
N LYS A 107 17.33 -7.21 11.07
CA LYS A 107 18.13 -6.44 10.12
C LYS A 107 18.70 -7.33 9.03
N PHE A 108 18.95 -6.70 7.88
CA PHE A 108 19.73 -7.30 6.81
C PHE A 108 21.21 -6.94 6.93
N THR A 109 22.05 -7.81 6.40
CA THR A 109 23.46 -7.54 6.14
C THR A 109 23.76 -7.95 4.73
N THR A 110 24.23 -7.02 3.91
CA THR A 110 24.70 -7.26 2.55
C THR A 110 26.22 -7.29 2.53
N THR A 111 26.76 -8.31 1.91
CA THR A 111 28.22 -8.53 1.77
C THR A 111 28.53 -8.78 0.31
N LYS A 112 29.64 -8.21 -0.17
CA LYS A 112 30.24 -8.50 -1.48
C LYS A 112 31.62 -9.11 -1.29
N GLY A 113 31.97 -10.08 -2.12
CA GLY A 113 33.26 -10.75 -2.02
C GLY A 113 34.44 -9.85 -2.33
N SER A 114 34.30 -8.90 -3.27
CA SER A 114 35.34 -7.92 -3.62
C SER A 114 34.76 -6.71 -4.34
N GLY A 115 35.47 -5.56 -4.27
CA GLY A 115 35.10 -4.32 -4.93
C GLY A 115 34.13 -3.45 -4.09
N GLU A 116 33.86 -2.26 -4.58
CA GLU A 116 33.00 -1.28 -3.95
C GLU A 116 31.58 -1.35 -4.49
N TRP A 117 30.62 -0.93 -3.69
CA TRP A 117 29.21 -0.95 -4.04
C TRP A 117 28.40 -0.01 -3.14
N SER A 118 27.18 0.32 -3.56
CA SER A 118 26.25 1.12 -2.76
C SER A 118 24.80 0.78 -3.05
N TYR A 119 23.95 0.92 -2.03
CA TYR A 119 22.53 1.19 -2.23
C TYR A 119 22.39 2.69 -2.49
N ASP A 120 21.73 3.05 -3.57
CA ASP A 120 21.69 4.43 -4.02
C ASP A 120 20.53 5.22 -3.37
N THR A 121 20.57 6.52 -3.57
CA THR A 121 19.50 7.43 -3.17
C THR A 121 18.26 7.27 -4.06
N GLY A 122 17.12 7.74 -3.62
CA GLY A 122 15.89 7.73 -4.44
C GLY A 122 15.02 6.48 -4.29
N LEU A 123 15.32 5.64 -3.28
CA LEU A 123 14.41 4.58 -2.85
C LEU A 123 13.02 5.14 -2.54
N SER A 124 11.97 4.39 -2.87
CA SER A 124 10.65 4.71 -2.35
C SER A 124 10.65 4.64 -0.83
N GLU A 125 9.82 5.43 -0.16
CA GLU A 125 9.71 5.39 1.31
C GLU A 125 9.35 3.99 1.82
N GLU A 126 8.56 3.24 1.05
CA GLU A 126 8.19 1.87 1.36
C GLU A 126 9.40 0.94 1.30
N MET A 127 10.21 1.00 0.22
CA MET A 127 11.40 0.17 0.10
C MET A 127 12.47 0.52 1.14
N GLN A 128 12.62 1.79 1.50
CA GLN A 128 13.50 2.18 2.60
C GLN A 128 13.12 1.47 3.91
N LYS A 129 11.83 1.48 4.26
CA LYS A 129 11.33 0.80 5.47
C LYS A 129 11.44 -0.71 5.37
N ILE A 130 11.11 -1.28 4.21
CA ILE A 130 11.22 -2.72 3.96
C ILE A 130 12.66 -3.18 4.09
N LEU A 131 13.60 -2.45 3.52
CA LEU A 131 15.02 -2.81 3.55
C LEU A 131 15.74 -2.35 4.83
N GLY A 132 15.17 -1.44 5.60
CA GLY A 132 15.83 -0.81 6.74
C GLY A 132 17.01 0.09 6.32
N LEU A 133 16.86 0.80 5.19
CA LEU A 133 17.87 1.67 4.62
C LEU A 133 17.53 3.15 4.86
N PRO A 134 18.53 4.03 5.01
CA PRO A 134 18.32 5.46 5.10
C PRO A 134 17.94 6.05 3.72
N ILE A 135 17.32 7.22 3.73
CA ILE A 135 16.85 7.91 2.51
C ILE A 135 18.01 8.33 1.58
N GLU A 136 19.16 8.60 2.15
CA GLU A 136 20.40 8.96 1.45
C GLU A 136 21.18 7.76 0.90
N GLY A 137 20.62 6.54 1.00
CA GLY A 137 21.31 5.33 0.58
C GLY A 137 22.36 4.85 1.58
N SER A 138 23.20 3.89 1.19
CA SER A 138 24.20 3.30 2.08
C SER A 138 25.54 4.04 2.09
N GLY A 139 25.78 4.94 1.13
CA GLY A 139 27.13 5.38 0.78
C GLY A 139 27.99 4.22 0.24
N THR A 140 29.21 4.49 -0.19
CA THR A 140 30.14 3.49 -0.73
C THR A 140 30.56 2.49 0.33
N GLN A 141 30.39 1.20 0.02
CA GLN A 141 30.75 0.06 0.87
C GLN A 141 31.83 -0.79 0.19
N SER A 142 32.75 -1.35 0.96
CA SER A 142 33.85 -2.16 0.41
C SER A 142 33.85 -3.63 0.85
N THR A 143 33.06 -3.97 1.88
CA THR A 143 33.01 -5.35 2.39
C THR A 143 31.59 -5.76 2.76
N ASN A 144 31.15 -5.42 3.97
CA ASN A 144 29.83 -5.74 4.46
C ASN A 144 29.14 -4.48 5.01
N TYR A 145 27.85 -4.45 4.86
CA TYR A 145 26.99 -3.38 5.34
C TYR A 145 25.80 -3.97 6.10
N GLU A 146 25.74 -3.77 7.40
CA GLU A 146 24.53 -4.03 8.18
C GLU A 146 23.59 -2.85 8.00
N HIS A 147 22.37 -3.11 7.55
CA HIS A 147 21.38 -2.07 7.35
C HIS A 147 21.09 -1.36 8.70
N PRO A 148 21.07 -0.03 8.75
CA PRO A 148 21.03 0.71 10.03
C PRO A 148 19.73 0.50 10.78
N ASP A 149 18.61 0.37 10.06
CA ASP A 149 17.29 0.21 10.64
C ASP A 149 16.79 -1.23 10.56
N GLN A 150 15.76 -1.54 11.33
CA GLN A 150 15.06 -2.81 11.25
C GLN A 150 14.19 -2.83 9.97
N MET A 151 14.08 -4.00 9.35
CA MET A 151 13.13 -4.16 8.26
C MET A 151 11.68 -4.02 8.77
N ASP A 152 10.79 -3.46 7.95
CA ASP A 152 9.36 -3.38 8.23
C ASP A 152 8.54 -4.01 7.09
N LEU A 153 8.08 -5.23 7.28
CA LEU A 153 7.17 -5.95 6.36
C LEU A 153 5.70 -5.81 6.75
N SER A 154 5.37 -4.91 7.66
CA SER A 154 3.98 -4.73 8.11
C SER A 154 3.16 -3.75 7.25
N TYR A 155 3.71 -3.29 6.13
CA TYR A 155 3.02 -2.42 5.19
C TYR A 155 2.21 -3.25 4.17
N PRO A 156 1.01 -2.81 3.75
CA PRO A 156 0.24 -1.71 4.33
C PRO A 156 -0.50 -2.13 5.60
N ARG A 157 -0.51 -1.26 6.63
CA ARG A 157 -1.21 -1.53 7.91
C ARG A 157 -2.68 -1.14 7.89
N TYR A 158 -3.06 -0.25 7.01
CA TYR A 158 -4.43 0.25 6.87
C TYR A 158 -4.71 0.76 5.46
N LEU A 159 -5.98 0.90 5.16
CA LEU A 159 -6.50 1.48 3.93
C LEU A 159 -7.34 2.72 4.24
N TYR A 160 -7.39 3.64 3.30
CA TYR A 160 -8.36 4.72 3.29
C TYR A 160 -9.52 4.34 2.37
N LEU A 161 -10.74 4.46 2.86
CA LEU A 161 -11.96 4.25 2.10
C LEU A 161 -12.66 5.59 1.91
N ASP A 162 -12.65 6.10 0.71
CA ASP A 162 -13.34 7.33 0.31
C ASP A 162 -14.68 6.97 -0.30
N ILE A 163 -15.73 7.66 0.11
CA ILE A 163 -17.08 7.50 -0.41
C ILE A 163 -17.62 8.83 -0.88
N ASN A 164 -18.01 8.90 -2.15
CA ASN A 164 -18.61 10.08 -2.76
C ASN A 164 -20.00 9.73 -3.31
N THR A 165 -20.98 10.60 -3.13
CA THR A 165 -22.38 10.36 -3.51
C THR A 165 -22.69 10.61 -5.00
N GLY A 166 -21.72 10.94 -5.82
CA GLY A 166 -21.89 11.11 -7.26
C GLY A 166 -22.88 12.21 -7.66
N SER A 167 -23.19 13.14 -6.78
CA SER A 167 -24.03 14.29 -7.10
C SER A 167 -23.34 15.14 -8.17
N THR A 168 -24.05 15.49 -9.23
CA THR A 168 -23.55 16.37 -10.31
C THR A 168 -23.53 17.85 -9.89
N ASN A 169 -24.12 18.19 -8.76
CA ASN A 169 -24.05 19.52 -8.17
C ASN A 169 -22.77 19.62 -7.33
N THR A 170 -21.88 20.48 -7.74
CA THR A 170 -20.62 20.79 -7.01
C THR A 170 -20.83 21.26 -5.57
N ASN A 171 -22.07 21.65 -5.20
CA ASN A 171 -22.45 22.05 -3.85
C ASN A 171 -23.02 20.90 -2.99
N ASP A 172 -23.27 19.73 -3.58
CA ASP A 172 -23.85 18.56 -2.93
C ASP A 172 -22.83 17.39 -2.81
N VAL A 173 -21.57 17.67 -3.15
CA VAL A 173 -20.50 16.68 -3.03
C VAL A 173 -20.16 16.58 -1.54
N MET A 174 -20.19 15.38 -1.01
CA MET A 174 -19.44 15.05 0.19
C MET A 174 -17.97 15.18 -0.23
N THR A 175 -17.44 16.40 -0.18
CA THR A 175 -16.05 16.63 -0.48
C THR A 175 -15.24 16.14 0.69
N ASN A 176 -14.44 15.18 0.37
CA ASN A 176 -13.41 14.73 1.25
C ASN A 176 -12.11 15.34 0.79
N ASP A 177 -11.82 16.56 1.22
CA ASP A 177 -10.45 17.03 1.27
C ASP A 177 -9.76 16.20 2.34
N ASP A 178 -8.97 15.21 1.93
CA ASP A 178 -7.99 14.40 2.69
C ASP A 178 -8.24 14.05 4.20
N ALA A 179 -9.16 14.72 4.86
CA ALA A 179 -9.38 14.64 6.30
C ALA A 179 -10.53 13.69 6.74
N HIS A 180 -11.30 13.11 5.83
CA HIS A 180 -12.57 12.44 6.16
C HIS A 180 -12.76 11.05 5.57
N SER A 181 -11.68 10.38 5.15
CA SER A 181 -11.72 8.99 4.72
C SER A 181 -11.95 8.07 5.92
N PHE A 182 -12.73 7.02 5.74
CA PHE A 182 -12.75 5.95 6.72
C PHE A 182 -11.41 5.22 6.71
N VAL A 183 -10.91 4.91 7.89
CA VAL A 183 -9.66 4.15 8.04
C VAL A 183 -10.01 2.69 8.30
N ILE A 184 -9.54 1.80 7.44
CA ILE A 184 -9.71 0.36 7.56
C ILE A 184 -8.37 -0.21 8.02
N LYS A 185 -8.31 -0.78 9.22
CA LYS A 185 -7.11 -1.46 9.68
C LYS A 185 -7.04 -2.84 9.02
N LEU A 186 -5.89 -3.14 8.43
CA LEU A 186 -5.57 -4.49 7.96
C LEU A 186 -4.97 -5.30 9.12
N GLY A 187 -5.26 -6.58 9.17
CA GLY A 187 -4.64 -7.47 10.13
C GLY A 187 -3.22 -7.85 9.75
N ASP A 188 -2.55 -8.51 10.69
CA ASP A 188 -1.15 -8.89 10.52
C ASP A 188 -0.99 -10.19 9.69
N ASP A 189 -2.08 -10.95 9.47
CA ASP A 189 -2.06 -12.20 8.74
C ASP A 189 -2.40 -11.99 7.26
N PRO A 190 -1.46 -12.16 6.33
CA PRO A 190 -1.75 -12.10 4.90
C PRO A 190 -2.75 -13.20 4.48
N TYR A 191 -3.55 -12.89 3.47
CA TYR A 191 -4.59 -13.76 2.87
C TYR A 191 -5.83 -14.00 3.74
N ASN A 192 -5.94 -13.39 4.92
CA ASN A 192 -7.16 -13.44 5.71
C ASN A 192 -8.15 -12.34 5.31
N LEU A 193 -9.44 -12.59 5.57
CA LEU A 193 -10.46 -11.55 5.48
C LEU A 193 -10.45 -10.75 6.78
N GLU A 194 -10.20 -9.46 6.65
CA GLU A 194 -10.25 -8.54 7.78
C GLU A 194 -11.62 -7.88 7.86
N THR A 195 -12.27 -8.05 9.00
CA THR A 195 -13.53 -7.39 9.29
C THR A 195 -13.28 -6.28 10.29
N THR A 196 -13.55 -5.05 9.86
CA THR A 196 -13.49 -3.87 10.71
C THR A 196 -14.89 -3.39 11.02
N ASN A 197 -15.22 -3.27 12.30
CA ASN A 197 -16.44 -2.63 12.78
C ASN A 197 -16.07 -1.24 13.28
N SER A 198 -16.52 -0.20 12.58
CA SER A 198 -16.38 1.17 13.06
C SER A 198 -17.71 1.70 13.54
N LEU A 199 -17.81 1.95 14.85
CA LEU A 199 -19.00 2.56 15.46
C LEU A 199 -18.91 4.08 15.56
N ALA A 200 -17.74 4.66 15.25
CA ALA A 200 -17.44 6.06 15.53
C ALA A 200 -17.24 6.92 14.28
N ASP A 201 -16.96 6.31 13.13
CA ASP A 201 -16.63 7.06 11.92
C ASP A 201 -17.88 7.34 11.08
N TYR A 202 -18.11 8.60 10.79
CA TYR A 202 -19.21 9.04 9.94
C TYR A 202 -18.76 10.19 9.04
N LEU A 203 -19.31 10.21 7.84
CA LEU A 203 -19.19 11.32 6.90
C LEU A 203 -20.48 12.14 6.97
N GLN A 204 -20.34 13.42 7.26
CA GLN A 204 -21.48 14.36 7.22
C GLN A 204 -21.56 15.02 5.85
N VAL A 205 -22.79 15.25 5.39
CA VAL A 205 -23.03 16.13 4.24
C VAL A 205 -22.82 17.56 4.69
N GLU A 206 -21.87 18.27 4.10
CA GLU A 206 -21.64 19.68 4.41
C GLU A 206 -22.87 20.55 4.06
N ASN A 207 -23.06 21.64 4.81
CA ASN A 207 -24.06 22.67 4.61
C ASN A 207 -25.54 22.36 4.91
N ASN A 208 -25.85 21.44 5.81
CA ASN A 208 -27.25 21.12 6.18
C ASN A 208 -28.17 20.76 5.00
N ASN A 209 -27.65 20.57 3.81
CA ASN A 209 -28.40 20.15 2.64
C ASN A 209 -28.52 18.62 2.64
N HIS A 210 -29.73 18.17 2.40
CA HIS A 210 -29.95 16.74 2.23
C HIS A 210 -29.64 16.36 0.80
N VAL A 211 -28.96 15.24 0.61
CA VAL A 211 -28.60 14.71 -0.70
C VAL A 211 -29.45 13.49 -1.04
N ASP A 212 -29.93 13.43 -2.27
CA ASP A 212 -30.56 12.22 -2.80
C ASP A 212 -29.47 11.32 -3.38
N VAL A 213 -29.21 10.19 -2.73
CA VAL A 213 -28.13 9.28 -3.10
C VAL A 213 -28.67 8.17 -4.00
N LYS A 214 -28.22 8.14 -5.25
CA LYS A 214 -28.51 7.08 -6.21
C LYS A 214 -27.25 6.31 -6.61
N VAL A 215 -26.11 6.98 -6.62
CA VAL A 215 -24.81 6.43 -6.96
C VAL A 215 -23.86 6.69 -5.81
N LEU A 216 -23.08 5.68 -5.45
CA LEU A 216 -21.95 5.77 -4.53
C LEU A 216 -20.68 5.50 -5.32
N ASN A 217 -19.76 6.45 -5.33
CA ASN A 217 -18.41 6.27 -5.86
C ASN A 217 -17.49 5.89 -4.71
N ILE A 218 -16.90 4.73 -4.84
CA ILE A 218 -16.02 4.13 -3.83
C ILE A 218 -14.60 4.20 -4.37
N LYS A 219 -13.68 4.70 -3.53
CA LYS A 219 -12.26 4.68 -3.82
C LYS A 219 -11.49 4.18 -2.61
N ILE A 220 -10.59 3.25 -2.83
CA ILE A 220 -9.74 2.68 -1.78
C ILE A 220 -8.32 3.10 -2.07
N ARG A 221 -7.64 3.63 -1.05
CA ARG A 221 -6.28 4.13 -1.18
C ARG A 221 -5.37 3.51 -0.13
N LEU A 222 -4.10 3.34 -0.51
CA LEU A 222 -3.03 3.04 0.42
C LEU A 222 -2.55 4.34 1.12
N PRO A 223 -2.08 4.25 2.37
CA PRO A 223 -1.38 5.36 2.98
C PRO A 223 -0.12 5.68 2.16
N SER A 224 -0.01 6.91 1.70
CA SER A 224 1.19 7.40 1.02
C SER A 224 1.34 8.89 1.29
N VAL A 225 2.57 9.34 1.47
CA VAL A 225 2.88 10.75 1.78
C VAL A 225 2.86 11.62 0.52
N THR A 226 3.13 11.05 -0.64
CA THR A 226 3.39 11.82 -1.86
C THR A 226 2.43 11.60 -3.01
N THR A 227 1.77 10.45 -3.08
CA THR A 227 0.87 10.09 -4.18
C THR A 227 -0.29 9.25 -3.69
N SER A 228 -1.50 9.50 -4.22
CA SER A 228 -2.63 8.59 -4.01
C SER A 228 -2.35 7.27 -4.73
N ARG A 229 -2.08 6.21 -3.96
CA ARG A 229 -1.88 4.85 -4.49
C ARG A 229 -3.11 4.02 -4.23
N THR A 230 -3.48 3.19 -5.17
CA THR A 230 -4.57 2.22 -5.04
C THR A 230 -4.01 0.85 -4.69
N PRO A 231 -4.66 0.09 -3.81
CA PRO A 231 -4.23 -1.27 -3.48
C PRO A 231 -4.52 -2.23 -4.62
N ASN A 232 -3.62 -3.17 -4.84
CA ASN A 232 -3.89 -4.32 -5.68
C ASN A 232 -4.46 -5.46 -4.82
N PHE A 233 -5.75 -5.71 -4.90
CA PHE A 233 -6.40 -6.79 -4.16
C PHE A 233 -6.22 -8.18 -4.80
N ASN A 234 -5.39 -8.31 -5.83
CA ASN A 234 -5.14 -9.57 -6.54
C ASN A 234 -6.43 -10.26 -7.03
N GLY A 235 -7.42 -9.46 -7.42
CA GLY A 235 -8.70 -9.93 -7.94
C GLY A 235 -9.69 -10.43 -6.89
N ILE A 236 -9.38 -10.26 -5.59
CA ILE A 236 -10.28 -10.68 -4.51
C ILE A 236 -11.21 -9.54 -4.11
N ASP A 237 -12.50 -9.82 -4.13
CA ASP A 237 -13.56 -8.85 -3.82
C ASP A 237 -13.68 -8.54 -2.33
N HIS A 238 -14.32 -7.38 -2.05
CA HIS A 238 -14.58 -6.89 -0.70
C HIS A 238 -16.04 -6.48 -0.52
N GLN A 239 -16.44 -6.29 0.74
CA GLN A 239 -17.78 -5.86 1.12
C GLN A 239 -17.72 -4.69 2.11
N ILE A 240 -18.68 -3.77 1.97
CA ILE A 240 -18.82 -2.58 2.81
C ILE A 240 -20.30 -2.46 3.21
N LEU A 241 -20.57 -2.38 4.51
CA LEU A 241 -21.92 -2.14 5.03
C LEU A 241 -22.02 -0.70 5.51
N LEU A 242 -22.87 0.07 4.86
CA LEU A 242 -23.13 1.47 5.19
C LEU A 242 -24.49 1.66 5.81
N GLU A 243 -24.63 2.69 6.66
CA GLU A 243 -25.89 3.26 7.07
C GLU A 243 -26.01 4.68 6.54
N LEU A 244 -27.07 4.95 5.77
CA LEU A 244 -27.42 6.26 5.24
C LEU A 244 -28.58 6.83 6.08
N LEU A 245 -28.36 7.99 6.71
CA LEU A 245 -29.26 8.65 7.67
C LEU A 245 -29.73 10.02 7.18
#